data_c429223ac132541df47fc854343a9b37
#
_entry.id   c429223ac132541df47fc854343a9b37
#
_cell.length_a   1.000
_cell.length_b   1.000
_cell.length_c   1.000
_cell.angle_alpha   90.00
_cell.angle_beta   90.00
_cell.angle_gamma   90.00
#
_symmetry.space_group_name_H-M   'P 1'
#
loop_
_entity.id
_entity.type
_entity.pdbx_description
1 polymer ?
#
loop_
_entity_poly.entity_id
_entity_poly.type
_entity_poly.pdbx_seq_one_letter_code
_entity_poly.pdbx_strand_id
1 'polypeptide(L)'
;EMLQCELARREFWEYCKLLHKDFYREDREFLKELCYKLQDFYYNDDEFMIVNEPPRHGKSFTATNFVEWVLGQNPLERIMSASYSHDLSKNFSKKVRGTISTEKIGDNIVYSDIFQETKLKFGSSEAMKWQTDKSNQINYLATSPSGSATGFGCTLMVIDDLVKNAYEANNESILEAQYEWFVNTMLSRREGKKKVLIIMTRWSSKDLAGKILEYVKENNISYSHINFKAEQEDGTMLCPSIFDKKASERAKQLMGEDIYEANYNQTPIDMKGCLYSNLQTYSELPTVLEVCNYTDTADEGTDYLCSINYAICSDDKAYILDVIYTQDAMEITEPLVAGM
;
A
#
# COMPACT_ATOMS: atom_id res chain seq x y z
N GLU A 1 -32.68 5.88 -17.58
CA GLU A 1 -32.49 5.44 -16.21
C GLU A 1 -32.36 3.91 -16.10
N MET A 2 -33.39 3.11 -16.54
CA MET A 2 -33.28 1.63 -16.49
C MET A 2 -32.06 1.07 -17.25
N LEU A 3 -31.76 1.58 -18.46
CA LEU A 3 -30.61 1.14 -19.23
C LEU A 3 -29.28 1.49 -18.55
N GLN A 4 -29.20 2.66 -17.90
CA GLN A 4 -28.02 3.09 -17.15
C GLN A 4 -27.80 2.20 -15.92
N CYS A 5 -28.86 1.87 -15.18
CA CYS A 5 -28.77 0.94 -14.04
C CYS A 5 -28.37 -0.46 -14.48
N GLU A 6 -28.88 -0.95 -15.62
CA GLU A 6 -28.46 -2.26 -16.17
C GLU A 6 -26.99 -2.26 -16.59
N LEU A 7 -26.51 -1.19 -17.22
CA LEU A 7 -25.12 -1.04 -17.59
C LEU A 7 -24.21 -0.98 -16.36
N ALA A 8 -24.58 -0.17 -15.36
CA ALA A 8 -23.87 -0.06 -14.10
C ALA A 8 -23.84 -1.39 -13.31
N ARG A 9 -24.87 -2.21 -13.46
CA ARG A 9 -24.89 -3.56 -12.90
C ARG A 9 -23.86 -4.48 -13.53
N ARG A 10 -23.65 -4.36 -14.85
CA ARG A 10 -22.72 -5.22 -15.60
C ARG A 10 -21.29 -4.72 -15.58
N GLU A 11 -21.10 -3.39 -15.60
CA GLU A 11 -19.82 -2.72 -15.79
C GLU A 11 -19.46 -1.90 -14.55
N PHE A 12 -18.38 -2.25 -13.88
CA PHE A 12 -17.94 -1.55 -12.66
C PHE A 12 -17.60 -0.08 -12.93
N TRP A 13 -16.99 0.24 -14.08
CA TRP A 13 -16.75 1.62 -14.47
C TRP A 13 -18.05 2.44 -14.58
N GLU A 14 -19.08 1.87 -15.21
CA GLU A 14 -20.37 2.54 -15.36
C GLU A 14 -21.10 2.68 -14.03
N TYR A 15 -20.93 1.73 -13.08
CA TYR A 15 -21.40 1.86 -11.72
C TYR A 15 -20.76 3.07 -11.02
N CYS A 16 -19.44 3.19 -11.10
CA CYS A 16 -18.70 4.31 -10.50
C CYS A 16 -19.11 5.66 -11.11
N LYS A 17 -19.25 5.74 -12.44
CA LYS A 17 -19.71 6.96 -13.13
C LYS A 17 -21.12 7.35 -12.74
N LEU A 18 -22.02 6.38 -12.63
CA LEU A 18 -23.44 6.65 -12.36
C LEU A 18 -23.62 7.22 -10.96
N LEU A 19 -22.92 6.71 -9.96
CA LEU A 19 -23.02 7.17 -8.57
C LEU A 19 -22.11 8.36 -8.25
N HIS A 20 -20.97 8.50 -8.93
CA HIS A 20 -19.91 9.45 -8.58
C HIS A 20 -19.34 10.17 -9.81
N LYS A 21 -20.21 10.71 -10.67
CA LYS A 21 -19.89 11.33 -11.98
C LYS A 21 -18.83 12.43 -11.91
N ASP A 22 -18.75 13.16 -10.80
CA ASP A 22 -17.77 14.26 -10.64
C ASP A 22 -16.36 13.75 -10.41
N PHE A 23 -16.22 12.54 -9.91
CA PHE A 23 -14.93 11.90 -9.70
C PHE A 23 -14.55 10.95 -10.86
N TYR A 24 -15.44 10.08 -11.31
CA TYR A 24 -15.18 9.14 -12.42
C TYR A 24 -15.55 9.77 -13.76
N ARG A 25 -14.67 10.63 -14.24
CA ARG A 25 -14.81 11.36 -15.51
C ARG A 25 -14.04 10.64 -16.61
N GLU A 26 -14.50 10.80 -17.84
CA GLU A 26 -13.87 10.16 -19.02
C GLU A 26 -12.42 10.62 -19.26
N ASP A 27 -12.04 11.84 -18.81
CA ASP A 27 -10.67 12.35 -18.89
C ASP A 27 -9.71 11.76 -17.83
N ARG A 28 -10.20 10.88 -16.95
CA ARG A 28 -9.41 10.15 -15.95
C ARG A 28 -9.24 8.69 -16.36
N GLU A 29 -8.52 8.48 -17.45
CA GLU A 29 -8.35 7.16 -18.07
C GLU A 29 -7.77 6.11 -17.10
N PHE A 30 -6.88 6.52 -16.20
CA PHE A 30 -6.30 5.62 -15.18
C PHE A 30 -7.37 5.03 -14.24
N LEU A 31 -8.41 5.79 -13.88
CA LEU A 31 -9.53 5.27 -13.07
C LEU A 31 -10.38 4.28 -13.87
N LYS A 32 -10.55 4.54 -15.15
CA LYS A 32 -11.26 3.64 -16.06
C LYS A 32 -10.50 2.32 -16.20
N GLU A 33 -9.19 2.38 -16.40
CA GLU A 33 -8.31 1.21 -16.42
C GLU A 33 -8.38 0.44 -15.10
N LEU A 34 -8.28 1.13 -13.95
CA LEU A 34 -8.38 0.52 -12.63
C LEU A 34 -9.71 -0.22 -12.46
N CYS A 35 -10.82 0.40 -12.84
CA CYS A 35 -12.15 -0.22 -12.74
C CYS A 35 -12.27 -1.49 -13.58
N TYR A 36 -11.80 -1.48 -14.82
CA TYR A 36 -11.82 -2.68 -15.67
C TYR A 36 -10.94 -3.79 -15.13
N LYS A 37 -9.75 -3.46 -14.63
CA LYS A 37 -8.85 -4.44 -14.03
C LYS A 37 -9.39 -5.03 -12.73
N LEU A 38 -10.05 -4.23 -11.89
CA LEU A 38 -10.72 -4.73 -10.68
C LEU A 38 -11.91 -5.65 -11.03
N GLN A 39 -12.69 -5.29 -12.04
CA GLN A 39 -13.77 -6.14 -12.53
C GLN A 39 -13.24 -7.47 -13.08
N ASP A 40 -12.19 -7.41 -13.92
CA ASP A 40 -11.54 -8.61 -14.47
C ASP A 40 -11.00 -9.49 -13.35
N PHE A 41 -10.30 -8.90 -12.36
CA PHE A 41 -9.82 -9.60 -11.19
C PHE A 41 -10.92 -10.35 -10.42
N TYR A 42 -12.11 -9.78 -10.30
CA TYR A 42 -13.22 -10.46 -9.61
C TYR A 42 -13.65 -11.75 -10.30
N TYR A 43 -13.55 -11.79 -11.63
CA TYR A 43 -14.01 -12.93 -12.43
C TYR A 43 -12.90 -13.88 -12.90
N ASN A 44 -11.65 -13.42 -13.02
CA ASN A 44 -10.51 -14.25 -13.46
C ASN A 44 -10.02 -15.22 -12.34
N ASP A 45 -8.95 -15.96 -12.59
CA ASP A 45 -8.38 -16.93 -11.66
C ASP A 45 -7.23 -16.37 -10.80
N ASP A 46 -6.88 -15.10 -10.93
CA ASP A 46 -5.83 -14.50 -10.10
C ASP A 46 -6.21 -14.54 -8.61
N GLU A 47 -5.30 -15.02 -7.78
CA GLU A 47 -5.48 -15.00 -6.32
C GLU A 47 -5.19 -13.61 -5.73
N PHE A 48 -4.23 -12.90 -6.30
CA PHE A 48 -3.78 -11.60 -5.82
C PHE A 48 -3.94 -10.53 -6.89
N MET A 49 -4.39 -9.36 -6.46
CA MET A 49 -4.27 -8.13 -7.22
C MET A 49 -3.59 -7.08 -6.35
N ILE A 50 -2.49 -6.52 -6.85
CA ILE A 50 -1.75 -5.47 -6.18
C ILE A 50 -1.92 -4.18 -6.98
N VAL A 51 -2.40 -3.13 -6.33
CA VAL A 51 -2.59 -1.81 -6.92
C VAL A 51 -1.76 -0.80 -6.16
N ASN A 52 -0.80 -0.20 -6.84
CA ASN A 52 -0.01 0.89 -6.33
C ASN A 52 -0.41 2.18 -7.04
N GLU A 53 -0.77 3.20 -6.28
CA GLU A 53 -1.32 4.44 -6.79
C GLU A 53 -0.91 5.62 -5.90
N PRO A 54 -0.60 6.79 -6.47
CA PRO A 54 -0.21 7.97 -5.71
C PRO A 54 -1.30 8.40 -4.71
N PRO A 55 -0.92 9.13 -3.66
CA PRO A 55 -1.89 9.71 -2.73
C PRO A 55 -2.93 10.57 -3.45
N ARG A 56 -4.19 10.54 -2.96
CA ARG A 56 -5.30 11.35 -3.46
C ARG A 56 -5.82 11.06 -4.87
N HIS A 57 -5.31 10.06 -5.57
CA HIS A 57 -5.80 9.68 -6.90
C HIS A 57 -7.06 8.80 -6.87
N GLY A 58 -7.49 8.34 -5.68
CA GLY A 58 -8.80 7.68 -5.54
C GLY A 58 -8.75 6.20 -5.18
N LYS A 59 -7.56 5.65 -4.88
CA LYS A 59 -7.38 4.22 -4.61
C LYS A 59 -8.37 3.65 -3.59
N SER A 60 -8.42 4.21 -2.37
CA SER A 60 -9.34 3.72 -1.32
C SER A 60 -10.81 3.97 -1.66
N PHE A 61 -11.10 5.03 -2.41
CA PHE A 61 -12.46 5.32 -2.87
C PHE A 61 -12.92 4.30 -3.91
N THR A 62 -12.06 3.96 -4.86
CA THR A 62 -12.34 2.94 -5.88
C THR A 62 -12.45 1.55 -5.24
N ALA A 63 -11.59 1.23 -4.25
CA ALA A 63 -11.70 -0.02 -3.49
C ALA A 63 -13.04 -0.12 -2.72
N THR A 64 -13.51 1.00 -2.15
CA THR A 64 -14.81 1.04 -1.47
C THR A 64 -15.95 0.75 -2.46
N ASN A 65 -15.98 1.44 -3.60
CA ASN A 65 -16.97 1.24 -4.65
C ASN A 65 -16.91 -0.17 -5.24
N PHE A 66 -15.71 -0.75 -5.34
CA PHE A 66 -15.53 -2.13 -5.80
C PHE A 66 -16.19 -3.13 -4.86
N VAL A 67 -16.00 -2.98 -3.55
CA VAL A 67 -16.67 -3.83 -2.56
C VAL A 67 -18.19 -3.70 -2.62
N GLU A 68 -18.70 -2.47 -2.82
CA GLU A 68 -20.13 -2.23 -3.00
C GLU A 68 -20.67 -2.95 -4.23
N TRP A 69 -19.96 -2.83 -5.37
CA TRP A 69 -20.33 -3.47 -6.63
C TRP A 69 -20.27 -5.00 -6.51
N VAL A 70 -19.24 -5.56 -5.88
CA VAL A 70 -19.10 -7.01 -5.62
C VAL A 70 -20.26 -7.54 -4.79
N LEU A 71 -20.67 -6.85 -3.72
CA LEU A 71 -21.83 -7.23 -2.92
C LEU A 71 -23.14 -7.11 -3.71
N GLY A 72 -23.19 -6.20 -4.68
CA GLY A 72 -24.30 -6.08 -5.62
C GLY A 72 -24.38 -7.26 -6.60
N GLN A 73 -23.23 -7.75 -7.08
CA GLN A 73 -23.14 -8.93 -7.93
C GLN A 73 -23.54 -10.20 -7.16
N ASN A 74 -23.09 -10.30 -5.93
CA ASN A 74 -23.37 -11.44 -5.07
C ASN A 74 -23.51 -11.01 -3.60
N PRO A 75 -24.72 -10.84 -3.07
CA PRO A 75 -24.94 -10.43 -1.69
C PRO A 75 -24.50 -11.46 -0.64
N LEU A 76 -24.10 -12.65 -1.05
CA LEU A 76 -23.55 -13.71 -0.18
C LEU A 76 -22.03 -13.68 -0.08
N GLU A 77 -21.34 -12.80 -0.84
CA GLU A 77 -19.89 -12.67 -0.72
C GLU A 77 -19.47 -12.32 0.69
N ARG A 78 -18.38 -12.94 1.13
CA ARG A 78 -17.80 -12.71 2.45
C ARG A 78 -16.58 -11.81 2.31
N ILE A 79 -16.76 -10.57 2.72
CA ILE A 79 -15.75 -9.51 2.55
C ILE A 79 -15.00 -9.29 3.87
N MET A 80 -13.67 -9.25 3.80
CA MET A 80 -12.83 -8.76 4.89
C MET A 80 -12.04 -7.56 4.41
N SER A 81 -12.18 -6.41 5.05
CA SER A 81 -11.38 -5.22 4.77
C SER A 81 -10.44 -4.89 5.92
N ALA A 82 -9.22 -4.45 5.62
CA ALA A 82 -8.25 -4.04 6.63
C ALA A 82 -7.47 -2.81 6.19
N SER A 83 -7.10 -1.98 7.15
CA SER A 83 -6.20 -0.83 6.99
C SER A 83 -5.26 -0.73 8.19
N TYR A 84 -4.27 0.17 8.17
CA TYR A 84 -3.31 0.31 9.27
C TYR A 84 -3.94 0.65 10.62
N SER A 85 -5.12 1.22 10.66
CA SER A 85 -5.81 1.58 11.91
C SER A 85 -7.27 1.15 11.94
N HIS A 86 -7.76 0.94 13.17
CA HIS A 86 -9.17 0.62 13.43
C HIS A 86 -10.13 1.69 12.87
N ASP A 87 -9.78 2.97 13.01
CA ASP A 87 -10.65 4.06 12.56
C ASP A 87 -10.77 4.13 11.04
N LEU A 88 -9.69 3.88 10.29
CA LEU A 88 -9.75 3.82 8.84
C LEU A 88 -10.56 2.62 8.36
N SER A 89 -10.33 1.45 8.93
CA SER A 89 -11.11 0.25 8.63
C SER A 89 -12.60 0.45 8.92
N LYS A 90 -12.92 1.11 10.03
CA LYS A 90 -14.28 1.50 10.39
C LYS A 90 -14.89 2.48 9.39
N ASN A 91 -14.12 3.46 8.93
CA ASN A 91 -14.57 4.45 7.96
C ASN A 91 -14.83 3.81 6.60
N PHE A 92 -13.95 2.89 6.16
CA PHE A 92 -14.14 2.10 4.94
C PHE A 92 -15.48 1.32 5.03
N SER A 93 -15.68 0.55 6.09
CA SER A 93 -16.90 -0.22 6.33
C SER A 93 -18.15 0.66 6.37
N LYS A 94 -18.10 1.80 7.04
CA LYS A 94 -19.21 2.75 7.10
C LYS A 94 -19.61 3.31 5.74
N LYS A 95 -18.61 3.57 4.86
CA LYS A 95 -18.88 4.04 3.49
C LYS A 95 -19.64 2.98 2.70
N VAL A 96 -19.10 1.75 2.63
CA VAL A 96 -19.77 0.63 1.95
C VAL A 96 -21.20 0.46 2.46
N ARG A 97 -21.37 0.36 3.77
CA ARG A 97 -22.67 0.20 4.38
C ARG A 97 -23.61 1.37 4.09
N GLY A 98 -23.08 2.60 4.17
CA GLY A 98 -23.80 3.83 3.90
C GLY A 98 -24.38 3.87 2.49
N THR A 99 -23.56 3.54 1.47
CA THR A 99 -24.01 3.47 0.08
C THR A 99 -25.14 2.46 -0.10
N ILE A 100 -24.97 1.24 0.45
CA ILE A 100 -26.00 0.17 0.34
C ILE A 100 -27.31 0.58 1.00
N SER A 101 -27.26 1.35 2.10
CA SER A 101 -28.43 1.78 2.87
C SER A 101 -28.99 3.15 2.47
N THR A 102 -28.40 3.80 1.46
CA THR A 102 -28.87 5.13 1.03
C THR A 102 -30.28 5.05 0.49
N GLU A 103 -31.18 5.82 1.11
CA GLU A 103 -32.57 5.94 0.65
C GLU A 103 -32.65 6.88 -0.55
N LYS A 104 -33.57 6.57 -1.47
CA LYS A 104 -33.80 7.38 -2.67
C LYS A 104 -34.48 8.70 -2.28
N ILE A 105 -33.85 9.80 -2.66
CA ILE A 105 -34.41 11.16 -2.49
C ILE A 105 -34.57 11.80 -3.88
N GLY A 106 -35.80 12.10 -4.27
CA GLY A 106 -36.11 12.66 -5.61
C GLY A 106 -35.75 11.71 -6.74
N ASP A 107 -35.18 12.26 -7.82
CA ASP A 107 -34.83 11.51 -9.03
C ASP A 107 -33.38 10.99 -9.04
N ASN A 108 -32.65 11.13 -7.94
CA ASN A 108 -31.28 10.65 -7.86
C ASN A 108 -31.23 9.13 -7.87
N ILE A 109 -30.38 8.57 -8.70
CA ILE A 109 -30.10 7.14 -8.72
C ILE A 109 -29.28 6.79 -7.49
N VAL A 110 -29.71 5.76 -6.77
CA VAL A 110 -29.05 5.22 -5.58
C VAL A 110 -28.71 3.75 -5.78
N TYR A 111 -27.91 3.19 -4.87
CA TYR A 111 -27.48 1.79 -4.93
C TYR A 111 -28.62 0.79 -5.15
N SER A 112 -29.74 0.97 -4.46
CA SER A 112 -30.90 0.08 -4.56
C SER A 112 -31.64 0.14 -5.91
N ASP A 113 -31.45 1.19 -6.72
CA ASP A 113 -31.95 1.24 -8.09
C ASP A 113 -31.13 0.33 -9.01
N ILE A 114 -29.83 0.15 -8.71
CA ILE A 114 -28.90 -0.69 -9.47
C ILE A 114 -28.99 -2.14 -8.98
N PHE A 115 -28.88 -2.36 -7.69
CA PHE A 115 -28.82 -3.69 -7.05
C PHE A 115 -30.00 -3.89 -6.08
N GLN A 116 -31.16 -4.21 -6.63
CA GLN A 116 -32.44 -4.31 -5.89
C GLN A 116 -32.45 -5.45 -4.86
N GLU A 117 -31.67 -6.51 -5.12
CA GLU A 117 -31.60 -7.72 -4.29
C GLU A 117 -30.62 -7.61 -3.12
N THR A 118 -29.79 -6.56 -3.06
CA THR A 118 -28.79 -6.39 -2.01
C THR A 118 -29.23 -5.32 -1.03
N LYS A 119 -29.55 -5.75 0.19
CA LYS A 119 -29.95 -4.87 1.30
C LYS A 119 -29.22 -5.26 2.58
N LEU A 120 -29.11 -4.32 3.50
CA LEU A 120 -28.62 -4.64 4.83
C LEU A 120 -29.67 -5.41 5.61
N LYS A 121 -29.24 -6.40 6.39
CA LYS A 121 -30.13 -7.11 7.30
C LYS A 121 -30.61 -6.16 8.41
N PHE A 122 -31.90 -6.16 8.68
CA PHE A 122 -32.47 -5.38 9.77
C PHE A 122 -31.77 -5.68 11.11
N GLY A 123 -31.41 -4.65 11.86
CA GLY A 123 -30.68 -4.77 13.13
C GLY A 123 -29.16 -4.99 12.99
N SER A 124 -28.62 -5.15 11.79
CA SER A 124 -27.18 -5.23 11.54
C SER A 124 -26.55 -3.85 11.49
N SER A 125 -26.38 -3.22 12.66
CA SER A 125 -25.97 -1.81 12.79
C SER A 125 -24.50 -1.59 13.19
N GLU A 126 -23.75 -2.64 13.49
CA GLU A 126 -22.33 -2.53 13.87
C GLU A 126 -21.50 -1.93 12.75
N ALA A 127 -20.57 -1.04 13.10
CA ALA A 127 -19.76 -0.33 12.10
C ALA A 127 -18.68 -1.20 11.47
N MET A 128 -18.18 -2.19 12.19
CA MET A 128 -17.06 -3.05 11.76
C MET A 128 -17.52 -4.41 11.25
N LYS A 129 -18.76 -4.82 11.58
CA LYS A 129 -19.24 -6.18 11.39
C LYS A 129 -20.73 -6.17 11.10
N TRP A 130 -21.12 -6.59 9.91
CA TRP A 130 -22.51 -6.55 9.50
C TRP A 130 -22.81 -7.62 8.43
N GLN A 131 -24.07 -7.72 8.04
CA GLN A 131 -24.51 -8.69 7.04
C GLN A 131 -25.59 -8.13 6.13
N THR A 132 -25.66 -8.68 4.93
CA THR A 132 -26.76 -8.48 3.99
C THR A 132 -27.98 -9.32 4.41
N ASP A 133 -29.14 -8.94 3.95
CA ASP A 133 -30.41 -9.66 4.25
C ASP A 133 -30.47 -11.07 3.67
N LYS A 134 -29.75 -11.33 2.58
CA LYS A 134 -29.64 -12.65 1.95
C LYS A 134 -28.69 -13.59 2.68
N SER A 135 -27.78 -13.08 3.49
CA SER A 135 -26.82 -13.91 4.23
C SER A 135 -27.41 -14.40 5.57
N ASN A 136 -27.19 -15.66 5.90
CA ASN A 136 -27.56 -16.22 7.20
C ASN A 136 -26.49 -15.98 8.28
N GLN A 137 -25.33 -15.44 7.91
CA GLN A 137 -24.21 -15.14 8.79
C GLN A 137 -23.61 -13.80 8.42
N ILE A 138 -22.78 -13.25 9.32
CA ILE A 138 -22.01 -12.05 9.01
C ILE A 138 -21.17 -12.29 7.77
N ASN A 139 -21.29 -11.40 6.80
CA ASN A 139 -20.57 -11.46 5.55
C ASN A 139 -19.73 -10.22 5.22
N TYR A 140 -19.65 -9.29 6.17
CA TYR A 140 -18.68 -8.20 6.13
C TYR A 140 -17.99 -8.02 7.47
N LEU A 141 -16.64 -7.98 7.46
CA LEU A 141 -15.80 -7.67 8.62
C LEU A 141 -14.73 -6.66 8.24
N ALA A 142 -14.65 -5.54 8.98
CA ALA A 142 -13.50 -4.65 8.94
C ALA A 142 -12.57 -4.94 10.11
N THR A 143 -11.25 -4.90 9.89
CA THR A 143 -10.23 -5.18 10.91
C THR A 143 -8.98 -4.31 10.71
N SER A 144 -7.99 -4.46 11.58
CA SER A 144 -6.67 -3.83 11.51
C SER A 144 -5.63 -4.75 12.16
N PRO A 145 -4.33 -4.51 12.03
CA PRO A 145 -3.30 -5.34 12.69
C PRO A 145 -3.47 -5.48 14.20
N SER A 146 -4.04 -4.48 14.87
CA SER A 146 -4.40 -4.53 16.29
C SER A 146 -5.78 -5.13 16.59
N GLY A 147 -6.56 -5.47 15.54
CA GLY A 147 -7.92 -5.98 15.67
C GLY A 147 -7.99 -7.51 15.62
N SER A 148 -9.18 -8.04 15.95
CA SER A 148 -9.42 -9.49 15.85
C SER A 148 -10.08 -9.83 14.51
N ALA A 149 -9.53 -10.82 13.81
CA ALA A 149 -10.11 -11.43 12.61
C ALA A 149 -10.47 -12.92 12.82
N THR A 150 -10.41 -13.40 14.08
CA THR A 150 -10.62 -14.81 14.40
C THR A 150 -12.07 -15.25 14.13
N GLY A 151 -12.23 -16.44 13.56
CA GLY A 151 -13.55 -17.04 13.32
C GLY A 151 -14.33 -16.47 12.13
N PHE A 152 -13.75 -15.57 11.34
CA PHE A 152 -14.35 -15.04 10.12
C PHE A 152 -13.56 -15.53 8.89
N GLY A 153 -14.23 -16.21 7.95
CA GLY A 153 -13.66 -16.56 6.65
C GLY A 153 -14.14 -15.59 5.58
N CYS A 154 -13.33 -15.32 4.56
CA CYS A 154 -13.67 -14.39 3.48
C CYS A 154 -13.37 -14.96 2.09
N THR A 155 -14.20 -14.59 1.12
CA THR A 155 -14.00 -14.90 -0.31
C THR A 155 -13.24 -13.79 -1.03
N LEU A 156 -13.37 -12.55 -0.52
CA LEU A 156 -12.60 -11.39 -0.97
C LEU A 156 -12.02 -10.65 0.25
N MET A 157 -10.71 -10.48 0.25
CA MET A 157 -9.97 -9.67 1.20
C MET A 157 -9.49 -8.39 0.54
N VAL A 158 -9.68 -7.25 1.20
CA VAL A 158 -9.22 -5.93 0.72
C VAL A 158 -8.31 -5.32 1.77
N ILE A 159 -7.05 -5.10 1.42
CA ILE A 159 -6.06 -4.45 2.27
C ILE A 159 -5.81 -3.04 1.71
N ASP A 160 -6.18 -2.03 2.48
CA ASP A 160 -6.05 -0.61 2.11
C ASP A 160 -5.05 0.09 3.01
N ASP A 161 -3.89 0.46 2.45
CA ASP A 161 -2.80 1.18 3.11
C ASP A 161 -2.46 0.65 4.52
N LEU A 162 -1.49 -0.27 4.65
CA LEU A 162 -1.03 -0.76 5.96
C LEU A 162 0.08 0.09 6.57
N VAL A 163 0.79 0.89 5.79
CA VAL A 163 1.86 1.77 6.28
C VAL A 163 1.31 3.18 6.48
N LYS A 164 1.44 3.69 7.69
CA LYS A 164 0.85 4.98 8.09
C LYS A 164 1.67 6.18 7.63
N ASN A 165 3.00 6.10 7.71
CA ASN A 165 3.92 7.22 7.49
C ASN A 165 5.36 6.74 7.26
N ALA A 166 6.25 7.70 6.97
CA ALA A 166 7.67 7.43 6.74
C ALA A 166 8.39 6.80 7.94
N TYR A 167 7.98 7.09 9.18
CA TYR A 167 8.57 6.46 10.37
C TYR A 167 8.33 4.95 10.38
N GLU A 168 7.09 4.51 10.13
CA GLU A 168 6.79 3.07 10.01
C GLU A 168 7.49 2.45 8.80
N ALA A 169 7.54 3.17 7.67
CA ALA A 169 8.19 2.71 6.45
C ALA A 169 9.70 2.44 6.62
N ASN A 170 10.35 3.22 7.47
CA ASN A 170 11.79 3.10 7.76
C ASN A 170 12.08 2.13 8.92
N ASN A 171 11.04 1.56 9.53
CA ASN A 171 11.19 0.61 10.63
C ASN A 171 10.92 -0.83 10.13
N GLU A 172 11.99 -1.57 9.89
CA GLU A 172 11.92 -2.94 9.36
C GLU A 172 11.10 -3.87 10.28
N SER A 173 11.21 -3.71 11.60
CA SER A 173 10.45 -4.54 12.55
C SER A 173 8.94 -4.29 12.46
N ILE A 174 8.52 -3.05 12.18
CA ILE A 174 7.09 -2.73 11.98
C ILE A 174 6.59 -3.35 10.68
N LEU A 175 7.36 -3.22 9.59
CA LEU A 175 7.00 -3.80 8.29
C LEU A 175 6.94 -5.33 8.36
N GLU A 176 7.88 -5.96 9.08
CA GLU A 176 7.87 -7.40 9.31
C GLU A 176 6.65 -7.84 10.12
N ALA A 177 6.34 -7.15 11.22
CA ALA A 177 5.16 -7.46 12.03
C ALA A 177 3.84 -7.31 11.24
N GLN A 178 3.75 -6.32 10.33
CA GLN A 178 2.60 -6.17 9.42
C GLN A 178 2.51 -7.34 8.44
N TYR A 179 3.63 -7.76 7.88
CA TYR A 179 3.70 -8.91 6.97
C TYR A 179 3.35 -10.22 7.67
N GLU A 180 3.93 -10.49 8.85
CA GLU A 180 3.61 -11.66 9.66
C GLU A 180 2.13 -11.70 10.05
N TRP A 181 1.57 -10.58 10.47
CA TRP A 181 0.13 -10.50 10.73
C TRP A 181 -0.69 -10.86 9.49
N PHE A 182 -0.33 -10.32 8.34
CA PHE A 182 -1.01 -10.63 7.08
C PHE A 182 -0.93 -12.12 6.76
N VAL A 183 0.26 -12.71 6.80
CA VAL A 183 0.47 -14.14 6.47
C VAL A 183 -0.19 -15.05 7.49
N ASN A 184 0.08 -14.84 8.78
CA ASN A 184 -0.34 -15.77 9.85
C ASN A 184 -1.81 -15.62 10.23
N THR A 185 -2.36 -14.40 10.14
CA THR A 185 -3.74 -14.13 10.56
C THR A 185 -4.69 -13.99 9.38
N MET A 186 -4.36 -13.16 8.40
CA MET A 186 -5.28 -12.81 7.34
C MET A 186 -5.38 -13.88 6.26
N LEU A 187 -4.26 -14.37 5.73
CA LEU A 187 -4.30 -15.39 4.65
C LEU A 187 -4.98 -16.69 5.06
N SER A 188 -4.90 -17.07 6.35
CA SER A 188 -5.60 -18.24 6.88
C SER A 188 -7.15 -18.11 6.87
N ARG A 189 -7.68 -16.92 6.57
CA ARG A 189 -9.13 -16.63 6.53
C ARG A 189 -9.73 -16.75 5.12
N ARG A 190 -8.91 -17.02 4.12
CA ARG A 190 -9.39 -17.11 2.73
C ARG A 190 -10.19 -18.39 2.50
N GLU A 191 -11.38 -18.22 1.93
CA GLU A 191 -12.30 -19.31 1.54
C GLU A 191 -12.74 -19.14 0.08
N GLY A 192 -13.27 -20.20 -0.52
CA GLY A 192 -13.84 -20.15 -1.87
C GLY A 192 -12.87 -19.63 -2.92
N LYS A 193 -13.17 -18.49 -3.53
CA LYS A 193 -12.36 -17.84 -4.59
C LYS A 193 -10.99 -17.35 -4.11
N LYS A 194 -10.80 -17.16 -2.82
CA LYS A 194 -9.51 -16.75 -2.20
C LYS A 194 -8.91 -15.46 -2.73
N LYS A 195 -9.72 -14.50 -3.17
CA LYS A 195 -9.26 -13.23 -3.73
C LYS A 195 -8.66 -12.30 -2.68
N VAL A 196 -7.50 -11.72 -2.99
CA VAL A 196 -6.82 -10.71 -2.15
C VAL A 196 -6.49 -9.49 -2.99
N LEU A 197 -7.14 -8.38 -2.69
CA LEU A 197 -6.82 -7.07 -3.24
C LEU A 197 -5.96 -6.30 -2.24
N ILE A 198 -4.72 -5.97 -2.63
CA ILE A 198 -3.84 -5.08 -1.87
C ILE A 198 -3.79 -3.76 -2.65
N ILE A 199 -4.30 -2.70 -2.05
CA ILE A 199 -4.30 -1.38 -2.66
C ILE A 199 -3.60 -0.39 -1.72
N MET A 200 -2.47 0.16 -2.16
CA MET A 200 -1.66 1.00 -1.30
C MET A 200 -0.71 1.91 -2.07
N THR A 201 -0.33 3.00 -1.43
CA THR A 201 0.84 3.78 -1.80
C THR A 201 2.10 3.03 -1.39
N ARG A 202 3.14 3.02 -2.23
CA ARG A 202 4.43 2.42 -1.89
C ARG A 202 5.20 3.31 -0.92
N TRP A 203 5.89 2.69 0.01
CA TRP A 203 6.72 3.37 1.00
C TRP A 203 8.13 2.77 1.10
N SER A 204 8.24 1.47 0.96
CA SER A 204 9.49 0.70 1.07
C SER A 204 9.43 -0.49 0.13
N SER A 205 10.56 -1.01 -0.31
CA SER A 205 10.60 -2.30 -1.04
C SER A 205 10.06 -3.44 -0.17
N LYS A 206 10.20 -3.31 1.17
CA LYS A 206 9.77 -4.29 2.17
C LYS A 206 8.35 -4.06 2.70
N ASP A 207 7.60 -3.10 2.16
CA ASP A 207 6.18 -2.96 2.49
C ASP A 207 5.38 -4.18 2.03
N LEU A 208 4.13 -4.32 2.49
CA LEU A 208 3.32 -5.49 2.17
C LEU A 208 3.22 -5.74 0.65
N ALA A 209 3.04 -4.68 -0.16
CA ALA A 209 2.95 -4.85 -1.61
C ALA A 209 4.26 -5.39 -2.19
N GLY A 210 5.43 -4.89 -1.73
CA GLY A 210 6.73 -5.38 -2.16
C GLY A 210 6.94 -6.86 -1.82
N LYS A 211 6.71 -7.24 -0.57
CA LYS A 211 6.86 -8.63 -0.12
C LYS A 211 5.90 -9.60 -0.82
N ILE A 212 4.66 -9.18 -1.07
CA ILE A 212 3.70 -10.03 -1.80
C ILE A 212 4.04 -10.14 -3.28
N LEU A 213 4.53 -9.07 -3.93
CA LEU A 213 5.01 -9.14 -5.31
C LEU A 213 6.19 -10.11 -5.47
N GLU A 214 7.10 -10.14 -4.49
CA GLU A 214 8.18 -11.11 -4.45
C GLU A 214 7.64 -12.54 -4.24
N TYR A 215 6.82 -12.73 -3.22
CA TYR A 215 6.22 -14.02 -2.89
C TYR A 215 5.44 -14.67 -4.06
N VAL A 216 4.58 -13.91 -4.75
CA VAL A 216 3.78 -14.46 -5.86
C VAL A 216 4.65 -14.83 -7.06
N LYS A 217 5.73 -14.08 -7.32
CA LYS A 217 6.70 -14.38 -8.38
C LYS A 217 7.48 -15.66 -8.08
N GLU A 218 8.06 -15.77 -6.87
CA GLU A 218 8.86 -16.93 -6.45
C GLU A 218 8.04 -18.22 -6.42
N ASN A 219 6.76 -18.14 -6.08
CA ASN A 219 5.89 -19.31 -5.96
C ASN A 219 5.00 -19.56 -7.19
N ASN A 220 5.19 -18.79 -8.28
CA ASN A 220 4.39 -18.92 -9.51
C ASN A 220 2.88 -18.85 -9.27
N ILE A 221 2.44 -17.95 -8.36
CA ILE A 221 1.03 -17.73 -8.07
C ILE A 221 0.48 -16.73 -9.10
N SER A 222 -0.72 -16.99 -9.62
CA SER A 222 -1.38 -16.07 -10.55
C SER A 222 -1.76 -14.77 -9.85
N TYR A 223 -1.36 -13.65 -10.44
CA TYR A 223 -1.60 -12.32 -9.89
C TYR A 223 -1.67 -11.24 -10.98
N SER A 224 -2.38 -10.17 -10.66
CA SER A 224 -2.38 -8.92 -11.41
C SER A 224 -1.67 -7.82 -10.62
N HIS A 225 -0.89 -6.97 -11.31
CA HIS A 225 -0.24 -5.81 -10.70
C HIS A 225 -0.47 -4.57 -11.55
N ILE A 226 -0.94 -3.51 -10.90
CA ILE A 226 -1.07 -2.17 -11.47
C ILE A 226 -0.17 -1.23 -10.67
N ASN A 227 0.62 -0.44 -11.40
CA ASN A 227 1.53 0.53 -10.82
C ASN A 227 1.34 1.89 -11.52
N PHE A 228 0.51 2.75 -10.96
CA PHE A 228 0.30 4.11 -11.46
C PHE A 228 1.33 5.06 -10.84
N LYS A 229 2.18 5.62 -11.68
CA LYS A 229 3.12 6.67 -11.29
C LYS A 229 2.48 8.04 -11.45
N ALA A 230 2.76 8.99 -10.57
CA ALA A 230 2.28 10.36 -10.73
C ALA A 230 2.93 11.04 -11.94
N GLU A 231 4.22 10.81 -12.15
CA GLU A 231 4.95 11.30 -13.33
C GLU A 231 5.09 10.19 -14.36
N GLN A 232 4.68 10.47 -15.59
CA GLN A 232 4.79 9.54 -16.71
C GLN A 232 6.17 9.64 -17.37
N GLU A 233 6.55 8.64 -18.15
CA GLU A 233 7.85 8.59 -18.85
C GLU A 233 8.08 9.75 -19.82
N ASP A 234 7.01 10.31 -20.36
CA ASP A 234 7.05 11.48 -21.26
C ASP A 234 7.08 12.83 -20.52
N GLY A 235 7.14 12.80 -19.18
CA GLY A 235 7.16 13.98 -18.31
C GLY A 235 5.78 14.61 -18.06
N THR A 236 4.71 13.98 -18.54
CA THR A 236 3.34 14.39 -18.20
C THR A 236 2.93 13.86 -16.82
N MET A 237 1.84 14.39 -16.27
CA MET A 237 1.29 13.91 -15.00
C MET A 237 0.16 12.93 -15.26
N LEU A 238 0.03 11.90 -14.42
CA LEU A 238 -1.05 10.89 -14.48
C LEU A 238 -2.43 11.53 -14.56
N CYS A 239 -2.68 12.52 -13.72
CA CYS A 239 -3.92 13.28 -13.70
C CYS A 239 -3.66 14.74 -13.28
N PRO A 240 -3.38 15.64 -14.25
CA PRO A 240 -3.07 17.05 -13.93
C PRO A 240 -4.18 17.79 -13.17
N SER A 241 -5.44 17.35 -13.32
CA SER A 241 -6.57 17.93 -12.59
C SER A 241 -6.61 17.55 -11.11
N ILE A 242 -5.88 16.51 -10.70
CA ILE A 242 -5.73 16.08 -9.30
C ILE A 242 -4.39 16.55 -8.74
N PHE A 243 -3.31 16.35 -9.52
CA PHE A 243 -1.95 16.63 -9.10
C PHE A 243 -1.13 17.10 -10.31
N ASP A 244 -0.94 18.42 -10.40
CA ASP A 244 -0.23 19.04 -11.51
C ASP A 244 1.30 19.07 -11.28
N LYS A 245 2.05 19.45 -12.31
CA LYS A 245 3.52 19.49 -12.26
C LYS A 245 4.04 20.44 -11.17
N LYS A 246 3.37 21.57 -10.95
CA LYS A 246 3.75 22.53 -9.91
C LYS A 246 3.55 21.96 -8.50
N ALA A 247 2.47 21.19 -8.28
CA ALA A 247 2.25 20.49 -7.03
C ALA A 247 3.30 19.37 -6.84
N SER A 248 3.69 18.68 -7.91
CA SER A 248 4.76 17.68 -7.90
C SER A 248 6.11 18.28 -7.46
N GLU A 249 6.54 19.36 -8.09
CA GLU A 249 7.79 20.05 -7.76
C GLU A 249 7.81 20.52 -6.28
N ARG A 250 6.70 21.07 -5.79
CA ARG A 250 6.57 21.46 -4.37
C ARG A 250 6.62 20.26 -3.43
N ALA A 251 5.98 19.16 -3.80
CA ALA A 251 5.99 17.94 -3.00
C ALA A 251 7.43 17.38 -2.89
N LYS A 252 8.18 17.32 -4.01
CA LYS A 252 9.61 16.93 -4.01
C LYS A 252 10.44 17.79 -3.07
N GLN A 253 10.27 19.10 -3.13
CA GLN A 253 11.00 20.04 -2.26
C GLN A 253 10.69 19.87 -0.77
N LEU A 254 9.44 19.54 -0.43
CA LEU A 254 9.00 19.44 0.97
C LEU A 254 9.34 18.11 1.63
N MET A 255 9.18 17.00 0.91
CA MET A 255 9.34 15.66 1.50
C MET A 255 10.66 14.97 1.13
N GLY A 256 11.42 15.54 0.19
CA GLY A 256 12.62 14.93 -0.36
C GLY A 256 12.30 13.96 -1.51
N GLU A 257 13.33 13.72 -2.35
CA GLU A 257 13.17 12.95 -3.58
C GLU A 257 12.84 11.48 -3.30
N ASP A 258 13.48 10.87 -2.30
CA ASP A 258 13.29 9.45 -1.97
C ASP A 258 11.85 9.13 -1.55
N ILE A 259 11.26 9.94 -0.66
CA ILE A 259 9.87 9.77 -0.24
C ILE A 259 8.92 10.06 -1.40
N TYR A 260 9.25 11.04 -2.22
CA TYR A 260 8.45 11.36 -3.41
C TYR A 260 8.46 10.20 -4.41
N GLU A 261 9.63 9.66 -4.75
CA GLU A 261 9.75 8.52 -5.66
C GLU A 261 9.00 7.28 -5.14
N ALA A 262 9.09 7.01 -3.84
CA ALA A 262 8.31 5.93 -3.24
C ALA A 262 6.81 6.18 -3.37
N ASN A 263 6.32 7.32 -2.88
CA ASN A 263 4.89 7.55 -2.71
C ASN A 263 4.17 7.99 -3.99
N TYR A 264 4.82 8.82 -4.82
CA TYR A 264 4.19 9.37 -6.01
C TYR A 264 4.53 8.58 -7.27
N ASN A 265 5.77 8.11 -7.40
CA ASN A 265 6.18 7.29 -8.55
C ASN A 265 6.17 5.79 -8.25
N GLN A 266 5.74 5.39 -7.04
CA GLN A 266 5.61 4.00 -6.61
C GLN A 266 6.92 3.19 -6.77
N THR A 267 8.06 3.88 -6.67
CA THR A 267 9.40 3.32 -6.82
C THR A 267 10.18 3.51 -5.53
N PRO A 268 9.89 2.71 -4.48
CA PRO A 268 10.61 2.83 -3.23
C PRO A 268 12.08 2.47 -3.39
N ILE A 269 12.95 3.35 -2.90
CA ILE A 269 14.37 3.14 -2.81
C ILE A 269 14.65 2.63 -1.41
N ASP A 270 15.33 1.50 -1.29
CA ASP A 270 15.73 1.00 0.02
C ASP A 270 16.80 1.93 0.60
N MET A 271 16.38 2.71 1.58
CA MET A 271 17.30 3.59 2.32
C MET A 271 18.16 2.80 3.34
N LYS A 272 18.58 1.57 3.01
CA LYS A 272 19.53 0.87 3.85
C LYS A 272 20.86 1.64 3.87
N GLY A 273 21.10 2.30 4.98
CA GLY A 273 22.38 2.93 5.25
C GLY A 273 22.62 4.33 4.67
N CYS A 274 21.61 4.99 4.14
CA CYS A 274 21.77 6.31 3.55
C CYS A 274 21.40 7.45 4.52
N LEU A 275 22.14 7.62 5.60
CA LEU A 275 22.30 8.97 6.21
C LEU A 275 22.96 9.94 5.21
N TYR A 276 23.69 9.40 4.21
CA TYR A 276 24.36 10.17 3.17
C TYR A 276 24.07 9.52 1.80
N SER A 277 23.11 10.08 1.06
CA SER A 277 22.71 9.59 -0.27
C SER A 277 23.72 9.91 -1.38
N ASN A 278 24.71 10.77 -1.12
CA ASN A 278 25.72 11.23 -2.08
C ASN A 278 27.11 11.30 -1.46
N LEU A 279 27.69 10.12 -1.18
CA LEU A 279 29.12 10.08 -0.88
C LEU A 279 29.89 10.36 -2.18
N GLN A 280 30.60 11.49 -2.21
CA GLN A 280 31.46 11.82 -3.34
C GLN A 280 32.71 10.92 -3.31
N THR A 281 33.08 10.34 -4.42
CA THR A 281 34.33 9.61 -4.57
C THR A 281 35.48 10.57 -4.83
N TYR A 282 36.66 10.21 -4.36
CA TYR A 282 37.88 10.97 -4.59
C TYR A 282 38.94 10.07 -5.23
N SER A 283 39.85 10.64 -6.04
CA SER A 283 40.98 9.96 -6.64
C SER A 283 42.32 10.39 -6.01
N GLU A 284 42.33 11.56 -5.38
CA GLU A 284 43.51 12.12 -4.72
C GLU A 284 43.07 12.73 -3.39
N LEU A 285 43.91 12.53 -2.34
CA LEU A 285 43.70 13.14 -1.04
C LEU A 285 44.38 14.54 -1.02
N PRO A 286 43.67 15.59 -0.56
CA PRO A 286 44.35 16.84 -0.19
C PRO A 286 45.34 16.62 0.95
N THR A 287 46.08 17.67 1.33
CA THR A 287 47.00 17.57 2.48
C THR A 287 46.24 17.13 3.72
N VAL A 288 46.61 15.97 4.25
CA VAL A 288 46.02 15.40 5.47
C VAL A 288 46.51 16.19 6.67
N LEU A 289 45.60 16.65 7.50
CA LEU A 289 45.90 17.35 8.74
C LEU A 289 45.87 16.39 9.93
N GLU A 290 44.87 15.47 9.96
CA GLU A 290 44.66 14.52 11.03
C GLU A 290 44.02 13.25 10.47
N VAL A 291 44.37 12.08 11.06
CA VAL A 291 43.69 10.82 10.80
C VAL A 291 42.95 10.40 12.09
N CYS A 292 41.66 10.13 11.96
CA CYS A 292 40.78 9.78 13.04
C CYS A 292 40.14 8.41 12.81
N ASN A 293 39.82 7.73 13.90
CA ASN A 293 38.99 6.52 13.88
C ASN A 293 37.72 6.74 14.69
N TYR A 294 36.63 6.24 14.18
CA TYR A 294 35.37 6.13 14.94
C TYR A 294 34.86 4.70 14.83
N THR A 295 34.61 4.06 15.97
CA THR A 295 34.16 2.68 16.02
C THR A 295 32.87 2.57 16.84
N ASP A 296 31.84 2.00 16.24
CA ASP A 296 30.63 1.51 16.91
C ASP A 296 30.81 0.00 17.11
N THR A 297 30.90 -0.40 18.39
CA THR A 297 31.25 -1.78 18.75
C THR A 297 30.00 -2.62 18.94
N ALA A 298 30.01 -3.85 18.38
CA ALA A 298 29.07 -4.91 18.69
C ALA A 298 29.86 -6.14 19.14
N ASP A 299 29.40 -6.80 20.20
CA ASP A 299 30.11 -7.95 20.78
C ASP A 299 29.45 -9.28 20.42
N GLU A 300 28.19 -9.48 20.75
CA GLU A 300 27.42 -10.68 20.38
C GLU A 300 26.00 -10.32 20.00
N GLY A 301 25.45 -11.01 18.99
CA GLY A 301 24.05 -10.85 18.60
C GLY A 301 23.86 -10.51 17.11
N THR A 302 22.78 -9.76 16.81
CA THR A 302 22.40 -9.37 15.44
C THR A 302 23.02 -8.05 14.99
N ASP A 303 23.70 -7.33 15.87
CA ASP A 303 24.30 -6.04 15.56
C ASP A 303 25.66 -6.19 14.86
N TYR A 304 26.07 -5.16 14.12
CA TYR A 304 27.32 -5.12 13.39
C TYR A 304 28.31 -4.19 14.09
N LEU A 305 29.58 -4.63 14.18
CA LEU A 305 30.68 -3.70 14.42
C LEU A 305 30.88 -2.86 13.15
N CYS A 306 30.98 -1.55 13.33
CA CYS A 306 31.35 -0.61 12.28
C CYS A 306 32.52 0.26 12.74
N SER A 307 33.68 0.16 12.09
CA SER A 307 34.84 1.00 12.34
C SER A 307 35.21 1.77 11.07
N ILE A 308 35.37 3.08 11.18
CA ILE A 308 35.68 3.98 10.07
C ILE A 308 36.96 4.75 10.37
N ASN A 309 37.97 4.59 9.53
CA ASN A 309 39.12 5.49 9.48
C ASN A 309 38.89 6.60 8.49
N TYR A 310 39.12 7.84 8.90
CA TYR A 310 38.96 9.00 8.04
C TYR A 310 40.06 10.05 8.28
N ALA A 311 40.41 10.77 7.21
CA ALA A 311 41.34 11.88 7.24
C ALA A 311 40.56 13.22 7.23
N ILE A 312 40.95 14.13 8.11
CA ILE A 312 40.59 15.54 8.02
C ILE A 312 41.65 16.22 7.17
N CYS A 313 41.24 16.85 6.10
CA CYS A 313 42.14 17.45 5.12
C CYS A 313 42.11 18.98 5.15
N SER A 314 43.07 19.60 4.45
CA SER A 314 43.26 21.07 4.42
C SER A 314 42.11 21.87 3.77
N ASP A 315 41.15 21.21 3.19
CA ASP A 315 39.91 21.76 2.61
C ASP A 315 38.69 21.66 3.54
N ASP A 316 38.94 21.39 4.83
CA ASP A 316 37.93 21.24 5.89
C ASP A 316 36.91 20.10 5.64
N LYS A 317 37.28 19.08 4.85
CA LYS A 317 36.47 17.89 4.61
C LYS A 317 37.06 16.66 5.25
N ALA A 318 36.18 15.71 5.55
CA ALA A 318 36.56 14.38 6.00
C ALA A 318 36.54 13.40 4.83
N TYR A 319 37.60 12.63 4.68
CA TYR A 319 37.80 11.62 3.65
C TYR A 319 37.85 10.24 4.27
N ILE A 320 36.92 9.35 3.93
CA ILE A 320 36.91 7.97 4.44
C ILE A 320 38.05 7.22 3.79
N LEU A 321 38.95 6.69 4.62
CA LEU A 321 40.16 5.96 4.17
C LEU A 321 39.89 4.47 4.15
N ASP A 322 39.25 3.93 5.19
CA ASP A 322 38.97 2.51 5.32
C ASP A 322 37.73 2.27 6.18
N VAL A 323 37.05 1.13 5.98
CA VAL A 323 35.84 0.75 6.72
C VAL A 323 35.88 -0.74 7.03
N ILE A 324 35.71 -1.10 8.30
CA ILE A 324 35.39 -2.46 8.72
C ILE A 324 33.92 -2.51 9.11
N TYR A 325 33.18 -3.45 8.49
CA TYR A 325 31.77 -3.68 8.81
C TYR A 325 31.50 -5.19 8.84
N THR A 326 31.34 -5.75 10.04
CA THR A 326 31.27 -7.20 10.25
C THR A 326 30.44 -7.56 11.47
N GLN A 327 29.95 -8.81 11.50
CA GLN A 327 29.31 -9.44 12.68
C GLN A 327 30.21 -10.46 13.39
N ASP A 328 31.51 -10.49 13.02
CA ASP A 328 32.44 -11.41 13.64
C ASP A 328 32.62 -11.10 15.14
N ALA A 329 32.95 -12.14 15.90
CA ALA A 329 33.19 -12.03 17.33
C ALA A 329 34.36 -11.08 17.67
N MET A 330 34.37 -10.55 18.89
CA MET A 330 35.31 -9.53 19.33
C MET A 330 36.78 -9.97 19.22
N GLU A 331 37.06 -11.25 19.40
CA GLU A 331 38.39 -11.80 19.24
C GLU A 331 38.97 -11.63 17.81
N ILE A 332 38.08 -11.53 16.81
CA ILE A 332 38.44 -11.32 15.40
C ILE A 332 38.49 -9.82 15.08
N THR A 333 37.51 -9.09 15.58
CA THR A 333 37.31 -7.67 15.21
C THR A 333 38.27 -6.73 15.91
N GLU A 334 38.66 -7.02 17.17
CA GLU A 334 39.64 -6.20 17.92
C GLU A 334 40.99 -6.06 17.20
N PRO A 335 41.66 -7.14 16.77
CA PRO A 335 42.92 -7.01 16.02
C PRO A 335 42.73 -6.37 14.64
N LEU A 336 41.58 -6.53 13.99
CA LEU A 336 41.29 -5.86 12.71
C LEU A 336 41.19 -4.34 12.89
N VAL A 337 40.46 -3.88 13.87
CA VAL A 337 40.32 -2.44 14.16
C VAL A 337 41.65 -1.84 14.64
N ALA A 338 42.41 -2.57 15.43
CA ALA A 338 43.75 -2.14 15.88
C ALA A 338 44.77 -2.05 14.73
N GLY A 339 44.51 -2.72 13.63
CA GLY A 339 45.38 -2.72 12.43
C GLY A 339 45.00 -1.69 11.36
N MET A 340 43.90 -1.00 11.52
CA MET A 340 43.46 0.11 10.63
C MET A 340 44.40 1.31 10.80
#